data_99d323f4e58c28abaf44230f307c2bdb
#
_entry.id   99d323f4e58c28abaf44230f307c2bdb
#
_cell.length_a   1.000
_cell.length_b   1.000
_cell.length_c   1.000
_cell.angle_alpha   90.00
_cell.angle_beta   90.00
_cell.angle_gamma   90.00
#
_symmetry.space_group_name_H-M   'P 1'
#
loop_
_entity.id
_entity.type
_entity.pdbx_description
1 polymer ?
#
loop_
_entity_poly.entity_id
_entity_poly.type
_entity_poly.pdbx_seq_one_letter_code
_entity_poly.pdbx_strand_id
1 'polypeptide(L)'
;MQYNLIMPIPILATKLYIPPPSPKVVTRPRLSDQLNEGLSARRKLTLISAPVGFGKSTLVSEWIMRCGRPAAWISLDENDKDAARFLVYFIGALQTISPNLGAEILNILQAPQPPPIDSILTALLNEITTIPKGIILVLDDYHLVDAKSVDEALT
;
A
#
# COMPACT_ATOMS: atom_id res chain seq x y z
N MET A 1 -11.46 -5.83 -37.85
CA MET A 1 -10.49 -6.01 -36.77
C MET A 1 -10.76 -4.92 -35.72
N GLN A 2 -11.45 -5.27 -34.65
CA GLN A 2 -11.58 -4.35 -33.52
C GLN A 2 -10.31 -4.49 -32.69
N TYR A 3 -9.45 -3.50 -32.73
CA TYR A 3 -8.38 -3.35 -31.76
C TYR A 3 -9.03 -2.99 -30.42
N ASN A 4 -9.18 -3.98 -29.55
CA ASN A 4 -9.50 -3.73 -28.15
C ASN A 4 -8.26 -3.08 -27.54
N LEU A 5 -8.19 -1.75 -27.61
CA LEU A 5 -7.22 -0.96 -26.87
C LEU A 5 -7.55 -1.16 -25.40
N ILE A 6 -6.88 -2.14 -24.76
CA ILE A 6 -6.87 -2.26 -23.33
C ILE A 6 -6.13 -1.02 -22.83
N MET A 7 -6.88 0.00 -22.44
CA MET A 7 -6.28 1.16 -21.80
C MET A 7 -5.74 0.73 -20.44
N PRO A 8 -4.46 0.99 -20.15
CA PRO A 8 -3.92 0.69 -18.84
C PRO A 8 -4.73 1.44 -17.77
N ILE A 9 -4.94 0.81 -16.61
CA ILE A 9 -5.61 1.46 -15.48
C ILE A 9 -4.77 2.67 -15.09
N PRO A 10 -5.28 3.91 -15.22
CA PRO A 10 -4.50 5.09 -14.91
C PRO A 10 -4.25 5.19 -13.40
N ILE A 11 -3.00 5.43 -13.02
CA ILE A 11 -2.61 5.64 -11.62
C ILE A 11 -2.74 7.14 -11.30
N LEU A 12 -3.54 7.45 -10.28
CA LEU A 12 -3.59 8.78 -9.70
C LEU A 12 -2.42 8.92 -8.71
N ALA A 13 -1.34 9.55 -9.12
CA ALA A 13 -0.09 9.64 -8.35
C ALA A 13 -0.28 10.22 -6.94
N THR A 14 -1.24 11.12 -6.75
CA THR A 14 -1.54 11.73 -5.44
C THR A 14 -1.98 10.72 -4.39
N LYS A 15 -2.53 9.58 -4.79
CA LYS A 15 -2.89 8.49 -3.87
C LYS A 15 -1.66 7.78 -3.27
N LEU A 16 -0.51 7.93 -3.90
CA LEU A 16 0.74 7.28 -3.52
C LEU A 16 1.69 8.21 -2.73
N TYR A 17 1.28 9.44 -2.46
CA TYR A 17 2.10 10.37 -1.70
C TYR A 17 1.91 10.17 -0.20
N ILE A 18 3.02 10.08 0.52
CA ILE A 18 3.01 10.15 1.98
C ILE A 18 2.62 11.58 2.36
N PRO A 19 1.51 11.78 3.11
CA PRO A 19 1.11 13.10 3.53
C PRO A 19 2.24 13.79 4.31
N PRO A 20 2.59 15.04 4.02
CA PRO A 20 3.60 15.76 4.79
C PRO A 20 3.08 15.96 6.22
N PRO A 21 3.95 15.83 7.24
CA PRO A 21 3.56 16.11 8.61
C PRO A 21 3.14 17.57 8.76
N SER A 22 2.08 17.81 9.51
CA SER A 22 1.62 19.18 9.81
C SER A 22 2.67 19.91 10.65
N PRO A 23 2.95 21.19 10.39
CA PRO A 23 3.89 21.98 11.21
C PRO A 23 3.43 22.17 12.67
N LYS A 24 2.15 21.93 12.96
CA LYS A 24 1.55 22.01 14.30
C LYS A 24 1.20 20.63 14.87
N VAL A 25 2.05 19.63 14.67
CA VAL A 25 1.80 18.27 15.16
C VAL A 25 1.96 18.21 16.66
N VAL A 26 0.92 17.71 17.33
CA VAL A 26 1.04 17.24 18.71
C VAL A 26 1.74 15.88 18.68
N THR A 27 2.99 15.83 19.10
CA THR A 27 3.75 14.57 19.17
C THR A 27 3.07 13.60 20.13
N ARG A 28 3.00 12.34 19.74
CA ARG A 28 2.40 11.26 20.54
C ARG A 28 3.44 10.15 20.78
N PRO A 29 4.44 10.37 21.66
CA PRO A 29 5.57 9.47 21.83
C PRO A 29 5.13 8.03 22.13
N ARG A 30 4.17 7.85 23.04
CA ARG A 30 3.65 6.53 23.41
C ARG A 30 3.14 5.72 22.20
N LEU A 31 2.44 6.36 21.27
CA LEU A 31 1.91 5.68 20.08
C LEU A 31 3.04 5.35 19.10
N SER A 32 4.00 6.25 18.93
CA SER A 32 5.19 6.01 18.11
C SER A 32 6.03 4.86 18.68
N ASP A 33 6.16 4.77 19.99
CA ASP A 33 6.86 3.67 20.66
C ASP A 33 6.16 2.33 20.42
N GLN A 34 4.83 2.29 20.48
CA GLN A 34 4.05 1.08 20.17
C GLN A 34 4.26 0.62 18.71
N LEU A 35 4.33 1.57 17.76
CA LEU A 35 4.64 1.25 16.36
C LEU A 35 6.07 0.70 16.21
N ASN A 36 7.03 1.29 16.90
CA ASN A 36 8.41 0.81 16.92
C ASN A 36 8.53 -0.59 17.55
N GLU A 37 7.82 -0.86 18.62
CA GLU A 37 7.74 -2.19 19.22
C GLU A 37 7.18 -3.21 18.25
N GLY A 38 6.10 -2.87 17.53
CA GLY A 38 5.53 -3.71 16.48
C GLY A 38 6.54 -4.04 15.38
N LEU A 39 7.30 -3.04 14.95
CA LEU A 39 8.34 -3.19 13.92
C LEU A 39 9.49 -4.07 14.42
N SER A 40 9.95 -3.87 15.66
CA SER A 40 11.01 -4.65 16.30
C SER A 40 10.59 -6.11 16.53
N ALA A 41 9.34 -6.33 16.90
CA ALA A 41 8.74 -7.65 17.06
C ALA A 41 8.42 -8.35 15.71
N ARG A 42 8.74 -7.71 14.58
CA ARG A 42 8.47 -8.21 13.23
C ARG A 42 7.00 -8.53 12.98
N ARG A 43 6.10 -7.74 13.56
CA ARG A 43 4.67 -7.86 13.29
C ARG A 43 4.42 -7.56 11.80
N LYS A 44 3.66 -8.43 11.16
CA LYS A 44 3.35 -8.27 9.73
C LYS A 44 2.24 -7.27 9.48
N LEU A 45 1.32 -7.11 10.43
CA LEU A 45 0.17 -6.20 10.33
C LEU A 45 0.04 -5.37 11.62
N THR A 46 -0.22 -4.09 11.45
CA THR A 46 -0.60 -3.17 12.52
C THR A 46 -1.85 -2.42 12.10
N LEU A 47 -2.94 -2.56 12.87
CA LEU A 47 -4.18 -1.83 12.62
C LEU A 47 -4.25 -0.60 13.55
N ILE A 48 -4.47 0.57 12.95
CA ILE A 48 -4.67 1.82 13.66
C ILE A 48 -6.13 2.25 13.48
N SER A 49 -6.89 2.15 14.56
CA SER A 49 -8.31 2.52 14.55
C SER A 49 -8.57 3.70 15.47
N ALA A 50 -9.23 4.70 14.94
CA ALA A 50 -9.74 5.85 15.70
C ALA A 50 -10.79 6.59 14.85
N PRO A 51 -11.68 7.39 15.44
CA PRO A 51 -12.62 8.23 14.69
C PRO A 51 -11.92 9.17 13.70
N VAL A 52 -12.68 9.67 12.75
CA VAL A 52 -12.20 10.69 11.80
C VAL A 52 -11.73 11.93 12.57
N GLY A 53 -10.65 12.55 12.12
CA GLY A 53 -10.09 13.76 12.76
C GLY A 53 -9.17 13.52 13.95
N PHE A 54 -8.95 12.28 14.40
CA PHE A 54 -8.04 11.95 15.50
C PHE A 54 -6.55 11.86 15.10
N GLY A 55 -6.21 12.23 13.88
CA GLY A 55 -4.83 12.36 13.44
C GLY A 55 -4.11 11.02 13.19
N LYS A 56 -4.83 9.98 12.73
CA LYS A 56 -4.23 8.68 12.37
C LYS A 56 -3.15 8.82 11.29
N SER A 57 -3.52 9.41 10.17
CA SER A 57 -2.61 9.59 9.01
C SER A 57 -1.42 10.47 9.38
N THR A 58 -1.65 11.51 10.18
CA THR A 58 -0.58 12.39 10.70
C THR A 58 0.40 11.63 11.58
N LEU A 59 -0.10 10.80 12.50
CA LEU A 59 0.73 9.96 13.37
C LEU A 59 1.63 9.03 12.56
N VAL A 60 1.05 8.32 11.58
CA VAL A 60 1.79 7.35 10.77
C VAL A 60 2.80 8.05 9.87
N SER A 61 2.42 9.15 9.24
CA SER A 61 3.30 9.96 8.40
C SER A 61 4.52 10.48 9.19
N GLU A 62 4.31 11.00 10.38
CA GLU A 62 5.38 11.46 11.27
C GLU A 62 6.29 10.30 11.72
N TRP A 63 5.70 9.16 12.07
CA TRP A 63 6.45 7.98 12.47
C TRP A 63 7.32 7.42 11.35
N ILE A 64 6.79 7.32 10.12
CA ILE A 64 7.53 6.84 8.94
C ILE A 64 8.79 7.66 8.70
N MET A 65 8.73 8.97 8.85
CA MET A 65 9.89 9.86 8.67
C MET A 65 11.02 9.58 9.66
N ARG A 66 10.70 8.96 10.79
CA ARG A 66 11.67 8.70 11.88
C ARG A 66 12.07 7.24 12.01
N CYS A 67 11.26 6.30 11.49
CA CYS A 67 11.48 4.86 11.70
C CYS A 67 12.69 4.28 10.94
N GLY A 68 13.24 5.02 9.96
CA GLY A 68 14.42 4.60 9.19
C GLY A 68 14.20 3.42 8.24
N ARG A 69 12.95 3.08 7.94
CA ARG A 69 12.58 2.03 6.98
C ARG A 69 11.99 2.60 5.71
N PRO A 70 12.24 1.97 4.55
CA PRO A 70 11.52 2.32 3.32
C PRO A 70 10.01 2.17 3.54
N ALA A 71 9.24 3.16 3.13
CA ALA A 71 7.80 3.16 3.29
C ALA A 71 7.11 3.57 2.00
N ALA A 72 5.98 2.92 1.72
CA ALA A 72 5.07 3.26 0.66
C ALA A 72 3.68 3.55 1.24
N TRP A 73 2.91 4.37 0.54
CA TRP A 73 1.60 4.84 0.98
C TRP A 73 0.56 4.65 -0.11
N ILE A 74 -0.63 4.23 0.27
CA ILE A 74 -1.80 4.21 -0.59
C ILE A 74 -2.96 4.86 0.17
N SER A 75 -3.48 5.95 -0.36
CA SER A 75 -4.76 6.52 0.10
C SER A 75 -5.88 5.85 -0.69
N LEU A 76 -6.68 5.04 -0.02
CA LEU A 76 -7.74 4.25 -0.62
C LEU A 76 -9.03 5.06 -0.74
N ASP A 77 -9.83 4.74 -1.74
CA ASP A 77 -11.17 5.24 -1.90
C ASP A 77 -12.15 4.11 -2.30
N GLU A 78 -13.43 4.44 -2.44
CA GLU A 78 -14.47 3.46 -2.75
C GLU A 78 -14.26 2.73 -4.10
N ASN A 79 -13.48 3.29 -5.02
CA ASN A 79 -13.19 2.67 -6.31
C ASN A 79 -12.13 1.57 -6.22
N ASP A 80 -11.40 1.48 -5.10
CA ASP A 80 -10.34 0.50 -4.90
C ASP A 80 -10.86 -0.85 -4.36
N LYS A 81 -12.17 -1.08 -4.40
CA LYS A 81 -12.81 -2.37 -4.07
C LYS A 81 -12.50 -3.47 -5.08
N ASP A 82 -12.14 -3.11 -6.30
CA ASP A 82 -11.71 -4.05 -7.33
C ASP A 82 -10.28 -4.52 -7.08
N ALA A 83 -10.08 -5.84 -7.00
CA ALA A 83 -8.80 -6.43 -6.65
C ALA A 83 -7.69 -6.11 -7.67
N ALA A 84 -8.00 -6.08 -8.97
CA ALA A 84 -7.03 -5.77 -10.00
C ALA A 84 -6.59 -4.31 -9.90
N ARG A 85 -7.55 -3.39 -9.70
CA ARG A 85 -7.28 -1.97 -9.47
C ARG A 85 -6.46 -1.76 -8.20
N PHE A 86 -6.82 -2.41 -7.10
CA PHE A 86 -6.07 -2.38 -5.85
C PHE A 86 -4.62 -2.82 -6.06
N LEU A 87 -4.38 -3.93 -6.76
CA LEU A 87 -3.04 -4.43 -7.05
C LEU A 87 -2.22 -3.47 -7.92
N VAL A 88 -2.84 -2.78 -8.86
CA VAL A 88 -2.15 -1.75 -9.66
C VAL A 88 -1.63 -0.63 -8.75
N TYR A 89 -2.44 -0.13 -7.81
CA TYR A 89 -1.99 0.87 -6.84
C TYR A 89 -0.97 0.31 -5.86
N PHE A 90 -1.15 -0.93 -5.42
CA PHE A 90 -0.21 -1.62 -4.54
C PHE A 90 1.19 -1.70 -5.16
N ILE A 91 1.27 -2.15 -6.42
CA ILE A 91 2.54 -2.21 -7.16
C ILE A 91 3.08 -0.79 -7.38
N GLY A 92 2.24 0.16 -7.76
CA GLY A 92 2.64 1.56 -7.91
C GLY A 92 3.24 2.15 -6.63
N ALA A 93 2.67 1.83 -5.48
CA ALA A 93 3.23 2.24 -4.19
C ALA A 93 4.60 1.59 -3.93
N LEU A 94 4.76 0.30 -4.21
CA LEU A 94 6.04 -0.39 -4.09
C LEU A 94 7.11 0.19 -5.02
N GLN A 95 6.73 0.64 -6.20
CA GLN A 95 7.62 1.28 -7.17
C GLN A 95 8.14 2.65 -6.70
N THR A 96 7.51 3.28 -5.72
CA THR A 96 8.08 4.48 -5.08
C THR A 96 9.33 4.16 -4.27
N ILE A 97 9.49 2.90 -3.85
CA ILE A 97 10.66 2.39 -3.12
C ILE A 97 11.66 1.76 -4.08
N SER A 98 11.18 0.89 -4.97
CA SER A 98 11.99 0.15 -5.95
C SER A 98 11.32 0.22 -7.33
N PRO A 99 11.81 1.06 -8.25
CA PRO A 99 11.11 1.39 -9.50
C PRO A 99 10.77 0.21 -10.41
N ASN A 100 11.51 -0.87 -10.35
CA ASN A 100 11.30 -2.05 -11.21
C ASN A 100 10.42 -3.12 -10.57
N LEU A 101 10.08 -2.97 -9.30
CA LEU A 101 9.32 -3.98 -8.56
C LEU A 101 7.91 -4.12 -9.14
N GLY A 102 7.52 -5.36 -9.45
CA GLY A 102 6.20 -5.66 -9.99
C GLY A 102 5.96 -5.21 -11.44
N ALA A 103 6.98 -4.75 -12.18
CA ALA A 103 6.80 -4.24 -13.54
C ALA A 103 6.23 -5.33 -14.49
N GLU A 104 6.72 -6.56 -14.42
CA GLU A 104 6.20 -7.68 -15.19
C GLU A 104 4.79 -8.06 -14.75
N ILE A 105 4.52 -7.98 -13.46
CA ILE A 105 3.20 -8.28 -12.89
C ILE A 105 2.15 -7.26 -13.38
N LEU A 106 2.50 -5.99 -13.49
CA LEU A 106 1.61 -4.98 -14.09
C LEU A 106 1.24 -5.34 -15.53
N ASN A 107 2.19 -5.81 -16.32
CA ASN A 107 1.92 -6.24 -17.70
C ASN A 107 0.98 -7.45 -17.73
N ILE A 108 1.16 -8.40 -16.81
CA ILE A 108 0.30 -9.58 -16.68
C ILE A 108 -1.11 -9.21 -16.25
N LEU A 109 -1.26 -8.27 -15.30
CA LEU A 109 -2.57 -7.78 -14.85
C LEU A 109 -3.36 -7.09 -15.96
N GLN A 110 -2.66 -6.47 -16.91
CA GLN A 110 -3.26 -5.78 -18.05
C GLN A 110 -3.50 -6.70 -19.27
N ALA A 111 -3.13 -7.98 -19.18
CA ALA A 111 -3.38 -8.94 -20.23
C ALA A 111 -4.89 -9.22 -20.38
N PRO A 112 -5.36 -9.58 -21.61
CA PRO A 112 -6.77 -9.90 -21.85
C PRO A 112 -7.31 -11.03 -20.99
N GLN A 113 -6.44 -11.96 -20.58
CA GLN A 113 -6.76 -13.09 -19.71
C GLN A 113 -5.67 -13.17 -18.63
N PRO A 114 -5.76 -12.40 -17.55
CA PRO A 114 -4.79 -12.47 -16.47
C PRO A 114 -4.90 -13.82 -15.73
N PRO A 115 -3.79 -14.36 -15.21
CA PRO A 115 -3.83 -15.55 -14.38
C PRO A 115 -4.63 -15.29 -13.08
N PRO A 116 -4.95 -16.36 -12.32
CA PRO A 116 -5.61 -16.22 -11.03
C PRO A 116 -4.85 -15.29 -10.09
N ILE A 117 -5.60 -14.53 -9.29
CA ILE A 117 -5.03 -13.51 -8.39
C ILE A 117 -3.99 -14.09 -7.42
N ASP A 118 -4.19 -15.33 -6.97
CA ASP A 118 -3.25 -16.02 -6.06
C ASP A 118 -1.87 -16.21 -6.69
N SER A 119 -1.82 -16.50 -8.00
CA SER A 119 -0.55 -16.64 -8.73
C SER A 119 0.17 -15.29 -8.83
N ILE A 120 -0.59 -14.22 -9.05
CA ILE A 120 -0.09 -12.84 -9.12
C ILE A 120 0.47 -12.43 -7.76
N LEU A 121 -0.27 -12.68 -6.69
CA LEU A 121 0.15 -12.38 -5.31
C LEU A 121 1.41 -13.16 -4.93
N THR A 122 1.49 -14.43 -5.29
CA THR A 122 2.68 -15.26 -5.02
C THR A 122 3.92 -14.67 -5.71
N ALA A 123 3.80 -14.28 -6.98
CA ALA A 123 4.89 -13.66 -7.72
C ALA A 123 5.32 -12.33 -7.08
N LEU A 124 4.36 -11.49 -6.70
CA LEU A 124 4.62 -10.19 -6.05
C LEU A 124 5.29 -10.36 -4.69
N LEU A 125 4.82 -11.30 -3.87
CA LEU A 125 5.43 -11.59 -2.57
C LEU A 125 6.89 -12.06 -2.73
N ASN A 126 7.18 -12.90 -3.72
CA ASN A 126 8.55 -13.33 -4.01
C ASN A 126 9.44 -12.13 -4.36
N GLU A 127 8.97 -11.17 -5.15
CA GLU A 127 9.73 -9.96 -5.45
C GLU A 127 9.94 -9.09 -4.20
N ILE A 128 8.91 -8.92 -3.36
CA ILE A 128 9.01 -8.14 -2.12
C ILE A 128 10.07 -8.72 -1.17
N THR A 129 10.19 -10.04 -1.10
CA THR A 129 11.19 -10.70 -0.24
C THR A 129 12.64 -10.39 -0.65
N THR A 130 12.86 -9.90 -1.88
CA THR A 130 14.19 -9.49 -2.32
C THR A 130 14.65 -8.15 -1.73
N ILE A 131 13.76 -7.39 -1.09
CA ILE A 131 14.09 -6.09 -0.50
C ILE A 131 14.81 -6.29 0.83
N PRO A 132 16.11 -5.92 0.95
CA PRO A 132 16.96 -6.37 2.08
C PRO A 132 16.50 -5.88 3.45
N LYS A 133 15.92 -4.67 3.54
CA LYS A 133 15.55 -4.05 4.81
C LYS A 133 14.10 -4.28 5.21
N GLY A 134 13.33 -4.98 4.39
CA GLY A 134 11.87 -4.98 4.50
C GLY A 134 11.29 -3.59 4.24
N ILE A 135 9.99 -3.52 4.07
CA ILE A 135 9.26 -2.30 3.75
C ILE A 135 8.10 -2.11 4.70
N ILE A 136 7.64 -0.88 4.80
CA ILE A 136 6.37 -0.52 5.45
C ILE A 136 5.42 -0.11 4.34
N LEU A 137 4.27 -0.77 4.25
CA LEU A 137 3.19 -0.34 3.39
C LEU A 137 2.04 0.19 4.24
N VAL A 138 1.62 1.40 3.97
CA VAL A 138 0.49 2.05 4.65
C VAL A 138 -0.72 2.07 3.73
N LEU A 139 -1.82 1.54 4.23
CA LEU A 139 -3.13 1.62 3.61
C LEU A 139 -3.98 2.61 4.42
N ASP A 140 -4.10 3.82 3.92
CA ASP A 140 -4.90 4.85 4.56
C ASP A 140 -6.35 4.78 4.07
N ASP A 141 -7.29 5.12 4.94
CA ASP A 141 -8.73 5.05 4.66
C ASP A 141 -9.24 3.65 4.24
N TYR A 142 -8.59 2.60 4.78
CA TYR A 142 -8.92 1.20 4.45
C TYR A 142 -10.40 0.85 4.65
N HIS A 143 -11.08 1.52 5.57
CA HIS A 143 -12.52 1.32 5.82
C HIS A 143 -13.42 1.64 4.61
N LEU A 144 -12.92 2.39 3.62
CA LEU A 144 -13.67 2.70 2.39
C LEU A 144 -13.66 1.53 1.39
N VAL A 145 -12.76 0.57 1.57
CA VAL A 145 -12.53 -0.52 0.60
C VAL A 145 -13.26 -1.79 0.97
N ASP A 146 -13.91 -1.91 2.10
CA ASP A 146 -14.67 -3.06 2.60
C ASP A 146 -15.16 -4.04 1.50
N ALA A 147 -14.20 -4.67 0.82
CA ALA A 147 -14.40 -5.60 -0.26
C ALA A 147 -13.70 -6.91 0.05
N LYS A 148 -14.48 -7.98 0.15
CA LYS A 148 -13.98 -9.32 0.46
C LYS A 148 -12.79 -9.75 -0.41
N SER A 149 -12.80 -9.38 -1.70
CA SER A 149 -11.71 -9.68 -2.63
C SER A 149 -10.38 -9.01 -2.29
N VAL A 150 -10.41 -7.81 -1.69
CA VAL A 150 -9.21 -7.10 -1.24
C VAL A 150 -8.74 -7.65 0.09
N ASP A 151 -9.65 -7.95 1.01
CA ASP A 151 -9.34 -8.57 2.30
C ASP A 151 -8.66 -9.93 2.12
N GLU A 152 -9.17 -10.75 1.18
CA GLU A 152 -8.56 -12.04 0.81
C GLU A 152 -7.16 -11.88 0.20
N ALA A 153 -6.91 -10.79 -0.52
CA ALA A 153 -5.59 -10.51 -1.10
C ALA A 153 -4.55 -10.08 -0.06
N LEU A 154 -4.97 -9.56 1.11
CA LEU A 154 -4.10 -9.07 2.18
C LEU A 154 -3.85 -10.10 3.29
N THR A 155 -4.59 -11.19 3.32
CA THR A 155 -4.45 -12.28 4.31
C THR A 155 -3.75 -13.49 3.76
#